data_572ceba044be354c9431999278782b65
#
_entry.id   572ceba044be354c9431999278782b65
#
_cell.length_a   1.000
_cell.length_b   1.000
_cell.length_c   1.000
_cell.angle_alpha   90.00
_cell.angle_beta   90.00
_cell.angle_gamma   90.00
#
_symmetry.space_group_name_H-M   'P 1'
#
loop_
_entity.id
_entity.type
_entity.pdbx_description
1 polymer ?
#
loop_
_entity_poly.entity_id
_entity_poly.type
_entity_poly.pdbx_seq_one_letter_code
_entity_poly.pdbx_strand_id
1 'polypeptide(L)'
;HGQAYELLKLIVAEPKLSAASFDNHRGILLSEITELAAKEANETVGFYDWLKSVDLMKIPSTDQVRLLEGLSAGWAKQSPNENIRKKAKACLERFSNLENAAQTLIALHRSLNEPLPPYLDIAWRSALTKIFNSNLSLEKRKALVSLLSETTDAEAQNALLKLLESNVTASLQQSAVQALRKNRP
;
A
#
# COMPACT_ATOMS: atom_id res chain seq x y z
N HIS A 1 -12.35 23.57 1.04
CA HIS A 1 -11.41 22.66 0.36
C HIS A 1 -10.02 22.80 1.02
N GLY A 2 -9.27 21.72 1.19
CA GLY A 2 -7.93 21.69 1.78
C GLY A 2 -7.89 21.55 3.31
N GLN A 3 -9.00 21.45 4.02
CA GLN A 3 -9.03 21.29 5.47
C GLN A 3 -8.47 19.93 5.92
N ALA A 4 -8.72 18.86 5.17
CA ALA A 4 -8.20 17.53 5.47
C ALA A 4 -6.66 17.52 5.42
N TYR A 5 -6.07 18.16 4.44
CA TYR A 5 -4.62 18.30 4.32
C TYR A 5 -4.00 19.09 5.48
N GLU A 6 -4.60 20.21 5.90
CA GLU A 6 -4.09 21.00 7.04
C GLU A 6 -4.19 20.20 8.35
N LEU A 7 -5.29 19.48 8.56
CA LEU A 7 -5.43 18.60 9.73
C LEU A 7 -4.41 17.46 9.73
N LEU A 8 -4.13 16.86 8.56
CA LEU A 8 -3.11 15.82 8.41
C LEU A 8 -1.72 16.31 8.85
N LYS A 9 -1.34 17.52 8.44
CA LYS A 9 -0.07 18.15 8.85
C LYS A 9 0.04 18.26 10.37
N LEU A 10 -1.03 18.68 11.04
CA LEU A 10 -1.04 18.82 12.49
C LEU A 10 -0.91 17.47 13.20
N ILE A 11 -1.62 16.45 12.73
CA ILE A 11 -1.57 15.10 13.33
C ILE A 11 -0.18 14.48 13.16
N VAL A 12 0.44 14.63 11.99
CA VAL A 12 1.78 14.12 11.71
C VAL A 12 2.85 14.85 12.53
N ALA A 13 2.67 16.16 12.76
CA ALA A 13 3.62 16.97 13.53
C ALA A 13 3.51 16.77 15.05
N GLU A 14 2.43 16.18 15.58
CA GLU A 14 2.17 16.06 17.02
C GLU A 14 2.57 14.67 17.57
N PRO A 15 3.78 14.52 18.16
CA PRO A 15 4.25 13.22 18.65
C PRO A 15 3.49 12.72 19.89
N LYS A 16 2.81 13.58 20.63
CA LYS A 16 2.06 13.17 21.83
C LYS A 16 0.81 12.34 21.50
N LEU A 17 0.30 12.45 20.28
CA LEU A 17 -0.76 11.58 19.79
C LEU A 17 -0.29 10.16 19.49
N SER A 18 1.01 9.85 19.61
CA SER A 18 1.61 8.53 19.45
C SER A 18 1.69 7.71 20.74
N ALA A 19 1.03 8.12 21.83
CA ALA A 19 0.96 7.31 23.04
C ALA A 19 0.20 6.01 22.79
N ALA A 20 0.74 4.86 23.29
CA ALA A 20 0.29 3.50 23.00
C ALA A 20 -1.23 3.25 23.19
N SER A 21 -1.91 4.05 24.04
CA SER A 21 -3.37 3.99 24.23
C SER A 21 -4.18 4.54 23.06
N PHE A 22 -3.56 5.28 22.15
CA PHE A 22 -4.20 5.92 20.99
C PHE A 22 -3.78 5.35 19.63
N ASP A 23 -2.81 4.43 19.60
CA ASP A 23 -2.18 3.96 18.35
C ASP A 23 -3.20 3.46 17.30
N ASN A 24 -4.20 2.68 17.72
CA ASN A 24 -5.22 2.21 16.79
C ASN A 24 -6.11 3.34 16.26
N HIS A 25 -6.54 4.26 17.13
CA HIS A 25 -7.40 5.38 16.74
C HIS A 25 -6.63 6.39 15.89
N ARG A 26 -5.36 6.68 16.25
CA ARG A 26 -4.47 7.52 15.45
C ARG A 26 -4.26 6.93 14.05
N GLY A 27 -4.00 5.62 13.95
CA GLY A 27 -3.81 4.96 12.67
C GLY A 27 -5.04 5.05 11.77
N ILE A 28 -6.25 4.81 12.30
CA ILE A 28 -7.51 4.96 11.58
C ILE A 28 -7.68 6.41 11.11
N LEU A 29 -7.49 7.37 12.01
CA LEU A 29 -7.62 8.78 11.73
C LEU A 29 -6.64 9.24 10.64
N LEU A 30 -5.37 8.80 10.68
CA LEU A 30 -4.38 9.09 9.65
C LEU A 30 -4.82 8.56 8.29
N SER A 31 -5.30 7.32 8.22
CA SER A 31 -5.77 6.73 6.97
C SER A 31 -6.98 7.49 6.40
N GLU A 32 -8.00 7.75 7.21
CA GLU A 32 -9.22 8.45 6.79
C GLU A 32 -8.95 9.89 6.33
N ILE A 33 -8.14 10.64 7.08
CA ILE A 33 -7.80 12.02 6.71
C ILE A 33 -6.90 12.05 5.46
N THR A 34 -5.99 11.08 5.31
CA THR A 34 -5.18 10.97 4.10
C THR A 34 -6.05 10.62 2.88
N GLU A 35 -7.04 9.76 3.04
CA GLU A 35 -8.03 9.47 2.00
C GLU A 35 -8.75 10.74 1.55
N LEU A 36 -9.25 11.55 2.50
CA LEU A 36 -9.91 12.81 2.19
C LEU A 36 -8.95 13.81 1.52
N ALA A 37 -7.74 13.96 2.04
CA ALA A 37 -6.73 14.84 1.47
C ALA A 37 -6.34 14.42 0.04
N ALA A 38 -6.24 13.12 -0.24
CA ALA A 38 -5.96 12.59 -1.57
C ALA A 38 -7.10 12.86 -2.57
N LYS A 39 -8.35 12.81 -2.14
CA LYS A 39 -9.52 13.19 -2.96
C LYS A 39 -9.52 14.68 -3.26
N GLU A 40 -9.31 15.52 -2.23
CA GLU A 40 -9.26 16.98 -2.40
C GLU A 40 -8.04 17.45 -3.20
N ALA A 41 -6.98 16.63 -3.29
CA ALA A 41 -5.71 17.01 -3.92
C ALA A 41 -5.80 17.22 -5.45
N ASN A 42 -6.84 16.74 -6.10
CA ASN A 42 -7.11 17.10 -7.50
C ASN A 42 -7.48 18.58 -7.67
N GLU A 43 -7.89 19.23 -6.59
CA GLU A 43 -8.28 20.64 -6.54
C GLU A 43 -7.24 21.51 -5.78
N THR A 44 -6.44 20.88 -4.90
CA THR A 44 -5.46 21.55 -4.04
C THR A 44 -4.05 20.99 -4.25
N VAL A 45 -3.17 21.77 -4.83
CA VAL A 45 -1.79 21.37 -5.21
C VAL A 45 -0.90 21.08 -3.99
N GLY A 46 -1.24 21.59 -2.80
CA GLY A 46 -0.38 21.57 -1.62
C GLY A 46 -0.10 20.20 -0.98
N PHE A 47 -1.04 19.25 -1.08
CA PHE A 47 -0.92 17.96 -0.41
C PHE A 47 0.28 17.13 -0.88
N TYR A 48 0.46 16.95 -2.19
CA TYR A 48 1.59 16.18 -2.72
C TYR A 48 2.93 16.90 -2.55
N ASP A 49 2.95 18.23 -2.61
CA ASP A 49 4.16 19.02 -2.34
C ASP A 49 4.58 18.87 -0.86
N TRP A 50 3.61 18.86 0.07
CA TRP A 50 3.89 18.55 1.47
C TRP A 50 4.36 17.09 1.64
N LEU A 51 3.65 16.12 1.08
CA LEU A 51 4.02 14.71 1.20
C LEU A 51 5.42 14.45 0.63
N LYS A 52 5.83 15.21 -0.37
CA LYS A 52 7.19 15.20 -0.91
C LYS A 52 8.20 15.85 0.03
N SER A 53 7.83 16.85 0.82
CA SER A 53 8.74 17.63 1.68
C SER A 53 8.83 17.10 3.12
N VAL A 54 7.79 16.39 3.60
CA VAL A 54 7.74 15.87 4.98
C VAL A 54 8.89 14.90 5.24
N ASP A 55 9.54 15.02 6.41
CA ASP A 55 10.60 14.11 6.82
C ASP A 55 10.02 12.77 7.28
N LEU A 56 9.94 11.81 6.37
CA LEU A 56 9.40 10.47 6.65
C LEU A 56 10.20 9.72 7.73
N MET A 57 11.48 10.03 7.92
CA MET A 57 12.29 9.39 8.96
C MET A 57 11.81 9.75 10.38
N LYS A 58 11.10 10.87 10.53
CA LYS A 58 10.49 11.29 11.81
C LYS A 58 9.09 10.72 12.03
N ILE A 59 8.51 10.08 11.01
CA ILE A 59 7.18 9.48 11.09
C ILE A 59 7.35 7.99 11.39
N PRO A 60 6.71 7.44 12.44
CA PRO A 60 6.72 6.00 12.70
C PRO A 60 6.34 5.18 11.46
N SER A 61 6.97 4.03 11.25
CA SER A 61 6.71 3.18 10.08
C SER A 61 5.24 2.72 9.99
N THR A 62 4.60 2.50 11.13
CA THR A 62 3.17 2.22 11.21
C THR A 62 2.31 3.35 10.65
N ASP A 63 2.64 4.60 10.98
CA ASP A 63 1.94 5.78 10.48
C ASP A 63 2.19 5.98 8.99
N GLN A 64 3.40 5.70 8.50
CA GLN A 64 3.72 5.73 7.08
C GLN A 64 2.87 4.71 6.28
N VAL A 65 2.64 3.51 6.83
CA VAL A 65 1.74 2.52 6.23
C VAL A 65 0.32 3.08 6.16
N ARG A 66 -0.17 3.72 7.22
CA ARG A 66 -1.51 4.33 7.26
C ARG A 66 -1.68 5.47 6.26
N LEU A 67 -0.64 6.27 6.03
CA LEU A 67 -0.63 7.28 4.95
C LEU A 67 -0.79 6.62 3.58
N LEU A 68 -0.08 5.53 3.31
CA LEU A 68 -0.20 4.80 2.03
C LEU A 68 -1.59 4.14 1.86
N GLU A 69 -2.15 3.57 2.93
CA GLU A 69 -3.50 3.01 2.92
C GLU A 69 -4.55 4.08 2.58
N GLY A 70 -4.46 5.24 3.22
CA GLY A 70 -5.32 6.39 2.93
C GLY A 70 -5.19 6.89 1.49
N LEU A 71 -3.95 7.00 0.96
CA LEU A 71 -3.72 7.30 -0.46
C LEU A 71 -4.40 6.29 -1.37
N SER A 72 -4.24 4.99 -1.08
CA SER A 72 -4.84 3.92 -1.88
C SER A 72 -6.37 4.00 -1.88
N ALA A 73 -6.99 4.22 -0.72
CA ALA A 73 -8.43 4.39 -0.59
C ALA A 73 -8.95 5.65 -1.32
N GLY A 74 -8.21 6.76 -1.24
CA GLY A 74 -8.54 8.00 -1.93
C GLY A 74 -8.49 7.84 -3.45
N TRP A 75 -7.44 7.21 -3.99
CA TRP A 75 -7.29 6.99 -5.44
C TRP A 75 -8.24 5.93 -5.99
N ALA A 76 -8.66 4.95 -5.20
CA ALA A 76 -9.69 4.00 -5.60
C ALA A 76 -11.04 4.69 -5.85
N LYS A 77 -11.33 5.78 -5.14
CA LYS A 77 -12.55 6.58 -5.30
C LYS A 77 -12.41 7.69 -6.34
N GLN A 78 -11.23 8.28 -6.43
CA GLN A 78 -10.93 9.36 -7.38
C GLN A 78 -9.47 9.31 -7.79
N SER A 79 -9.17 8.72 -8.94
CA SER A 79 -7.81 8.64 -9.47
C SER A 79 -7.20 10.03 -9.67
N PRO A 80 -5.89 10.21 -9.38
CA PRO A 80 -5.20 11.45 -9.63
C PRO A 80 -5.28 11.85 -11.11
N ASN A 81 -5.54 13.14 -11.37
CA ASN A 81 -5.48 13.68 -12.72
C ASN A 81 -4.04 13.67 -13.25
N GLU A 82 -3.85 13.88 -14.55
CA GLU A 82 -2.55 13.77 -15.20
C GLU A 82 -1.49 14.74 -14.61
N ASN A 83 -1.87 15.95 -14.24
CA ASN A 83 -0.97 16.93 -13.62
C ASN A 83 -0.47 16.47 -12.24
N ILE A 84 -1.30 15.75 -11.51
CA ILE A 84 -1.00 15.24 -10.18
C ILE A 84 -0.21 13.93 -10.23
N ARG A 85 -0.38 13.09 -11.26
CA ARG A 85 0.27 11.77 -11.37
C ARG A 85 1.78 11.83 -11.19
N LYS A 86 2.46 12.80 -11.82
CA LYS A 86 3.92 12.97 -11.69
C LYS A 86 4.34 13.27 -10.25
N LYS A 87 3.59 14.13 -9.56
CA LYS A 87 3.85 14.45 -8.14
C LYS A 87 3.56 13.24 -7.25
N ALA A 88 2.44 12.55 -7.50
CA ALA A 88 2.06 11.35 -6.78
C ALA A 88 3.13 10.25 -6.90
N LYS A 89 3.64 9.98 -8.11
CA LYS A 89 4.73 9.03 -8.34
C LYS A 89 5.97 9.36 -7.52
N ALA A 90 6.44 10.61 -7.58
CA ALA A 90 7.62 11.06 -6.81
C ALA A 90 7.41 10.91 -5.28
N CYS A 91 6.16 11.03 -4.80
CA CYS A 91 5.85 10.75 -3.40
C CYS A 91 5.95 9.25 -3.07
N LEU A 92 5.46 8.36 -3.95
CA LEU A 92 5.52 6.90 -3.71
C LEU A 92 6.95 6.38 -3.61
N GLU A 93 7.88 6.92 -4.40
CA GLU A 93 9.29 6.54 -4.37
C GLU A 93 9.93 6.73 -2.99
N ARG A 94 9.45 7.68 -2.19
CA ARG A 94 9.94 7.93 -0.83
C ARG A 94 9.61 6.83 0.17
N PHE A 95 8.59 6.03 -0.10
CA PHE A 95 8.19 4.89 0.72
C PHE A 95 8.84 3.57 0.29
N SER A 96 9.81 3.60 -0.63
CA SER A 96 10.45 2.41 -1.20
C SER A 96 11.12 1.49 -0.17
N ASN A 97 11.59 2.04 0.95
CA ASN A 97 12.26 1.30 2.02
C ASN A 97 11.31 0.87 3.15
N LEU A 98 10.02 1.15 3.02
CA LEU A 98 9.05 0.83 4.07
C LEU A 98 8.72 -0.66 4.03
N GLU A 99 9.05 -1.37 5.11
CA GLU A 99 8.69 -2.77 5.27
C GLU A 99 7.17 -2.96 5.23
N ASN A 100 6.72 -4.03 4.60
CA ASN A 100 5.30 -4.39 4.44
C ASN A 100 4.45 -3.43 3.57
N ALA A 101 5.05 -2.42 2.92
CA ALA A 101 4.33 -1.51 2.04
C ALA A 101 4.25 -1.98 0.57
N ALA A 102 4.99 -3.02 0.20
CA ALA A 102 5.13 -3.44 -1.20
C ALA A 102 3.78 -3.69 -1.88
N GLN A 103 2.83 -4.33 -1.20
CA GLN A 103 1.49 -4.56 -1.72
C GLN A 103 0.76 -3.26 -2.05
N THR A 104 0.70 -2.34 -1.09
CA THR A 104 0.02 -1.04 -1.26
C THR A 104 0.71 -0.19 -2.32
N LEU A 105 2.05 -0.21 -2.37
CA LEU A 105 2.82 0.51 -3.39
C LEU A 105 2.57 -0.06 -4.79
N ILE A 106 2.50 -1.38 -4.96
CA ILE A 106 2.14 -1.99 -6.26
C ILE A 106 0.74 -1.55 -6.68
N ALA A 107 -0.25 -1.62 -5.79
CA ALA A 107 -1.61 -1.18 -6.08
C ALA A 107 -1.66 0.30 -6.50
N LEU A 108 -0.92 1.16 -5.80
CA LEU A 108 -0.82 2.59 -6.08
C LEU A 108 -0.14 2.88 -7.42
N HIS A 109 0.99 2.24 -7.73
CA HIS A 109 1.66 2.39 -9.03
C HIS A 109 0.74 1.98 -10.18
N ARG A 110 -0.03 0.91 -10.01
CA ARG A 110 -0.99 0.46 -11.02
C ARG A 110 -2.16 1.41 -11.21
N SER A 111 -2.68 2.00 -10.13
CA SER A 111 -3.73 3.02 -10.23
C SER A 111 -3.28 4.27 -11.00
N LEU A 112 -1.97 4.50 -11.08
CA LEU A 112 -1.37 5.53 -11.91
C LEU A 112 -1.12 5.11 -13.37
N ASN A 113 -1.35 3.84 -13.73
CA ASN A 113 -0.95 3.23 -15.00
C ASN A 113 0.57 3.34 -15.28
N GLU A 114 1.38 3.30 -14.22
CA GLU A 114 2.82 3.38 -14.30
C GLU A 114 3.46 1.99 -14.21
N PRO A 115 4.58 1.74 -14.91
CA PRO A 115 5.34 0.51 -14.72
C PRO A 115 5.86 0.41 -13.29
N LEU A 116 5.96 -0.82 -12.77
CA LEU A 116 6.49 -1.03 -11.44
C LEU A 116 7.97 -0.65 -11.37
N PRO A 117 8.40 0.09 -10.36
CA PRO A 117 9.82 0.33 -10.12
C PRO A 117 10.57 -0.98 -9.87
N PRO A 118 11.88 -1.07 -10.21
CA PRO A 118 12.65 -2.31 -10.08
C PRO A 118 12.59 -2.97 -8.71
N TYR A 119 12.56 -2.19 -7.62
CA TYR A 119 12.49 -2.74 -6.26
C TYR A 119 11.15 -3.44 -5.98
N LEU A 120 10.04 -3.00 -6.55
CA LEU A 120 8.74 -3.67 -6.44
C LEU A 120 8.66 -4.89 -7.36
N ASP A 121 9.26 -4.84 -8.55
CA ASP A 121 9.38 -5.99 -9.44
C ASP A 121 10.18 -7.11 -8.77
N ILE A 122 11.29 -6.80 -8.12
CA ILE A 122 12.06 -7.77 -7.34
C ILE A 122 11.23 -8.34 -6.18
N ALA A 123 10.49 -7.51 -5.48
CA ALA A 123 9.67 -7.94 -4.33
C ALA A 123 8.61 -8.97 -4.75
N TRP A 124 7.84 -8.69 -5.80
CA TRP A 124 6.80 -9.62 -6.24
C TRP A 124 7.37 -10.88 -6.90
N ARG A 125 8.47 -10.81 -7.68
CA ARG A 125 9.16 -12.00 -8.21
C ARG A 125 9.67 -12.89 -7.08
N SER A 126 10.24 -12.32 -6.04
CA SER A 126 10.66 -13.05 -4.84
C SER A 126 9.47 -13.74 -4.14
N ALA A 127 8.28 -13.17 -4.19
CA ALA A 127 7.09 -13.78 -3.61
C ALA A 127 6.68 -15.07 -4.33
N LEU A 128 6.87 -15.18 -5.65
CA LEU A 128 6.52 -16.36 -6.45
C LEU A 128 7.13 -17.67 -5.90
N THR A 129 8.33 -17.57 -5.36
CA THR A 129 9.04 -18.73 -4.78
C THR A 129 8.84 -18.83 -3.28
N LYS A 130 8.85 -17.71 -2.58
CA LYS A 130 8.74 -17.67 -1.10
C LYS A 130 7.40 -18.14 -0.55
N ILE A 131 6.29 -18.06 -1.32
CA ILE A 131 4.99 -18.56 -0.87
C ILE A 131 5.00 -20.08 -0.59
N PHE A 132 5.92 -20.83 -1.21
CA PHE A 132 6.08 -22.27 -1.02
C PHE A 132 7.02 -22.63 0.13
N ASN A 133 7.75 -21.68 0.70
CA ASN A 133 8.70 -21.92 1.77
C ASN A 133 7.97 -22.19 3.10
N SER A 134 7.98 -23.46 3.53
CA SER A 134 7.36 -23.91 4.78
C SER A 134 8.02 -23.34 6.06
N ASN A 135 9.25 -22.85 5.97
CA ASN A 135 9.95 -22.22 7.09
C ASN A 135 9.43 -20.79 7.39
N LEU A 136 8.68 -20.18 6.48
CA LEU A 136 8.02 -18.92 6.73
C LEU A 136 6.74 -19.13 7.54
N SER A 137 6.48 -18.21 8.47
CA SER A 137 5.22 -18.22 9.22
C SER A 137 4.01 -18.09 8.26
N LEU A 138 2.87 -18.64 8.69
CA LEU A 138 1.62 -18.58 7.93
C LEU A 138 1.26 -17.13 7.53
N GLU A 139 1.42 -16.20 8.46
CA GLU A 139 1.09 -14.79 8.22
C GLU A 139 2.01 -14.15 7.16
N LYS A 140 3.31 -14.46 7.20
CA LYS A 140 4.24 -14.01 6.14
C LYS A 140 3.87 -14.60 4.78
N ARG A 141 3.49 -15.87 4.72
CA ARG A 141 3.06 -16.51 3.46
C ARG A 141 1.74 -15.92 2.95
N LYS A 142 0.78 -15.62 3.81
CA LYS A 142 -0.46 -14.90 3.43
C LYS A 142 -0.16 -13.50 2.89
N ALA A 143 0.75 -12.76 3.51
CA ALA A 143 1.17 -11.44 3.00
C ALA A 143 1.78 -11.54 1.59
N LEU A 144 2.58 -12.59 1.31
CA LEU A 144 3.12 -12.85 -0.03
C LEU A 144 2.02 -13.21 -1.03
N VAL A 145 1.02 -14.02 -0.65
CA VAL A 145 -0.16 -14.31 -1.48
C VAL A 145 -0.93 -13.02 -1.79
N SER A 146 -1.12 -12.16 -0.80
CA SER A 146 -1.75 -10.86 -0.98
C SER A 146 -0.96 -9.96 -1.94
N LEU A 147 0.38 -9.98 -1.86
CA LEU A 147 1.25 -9.26 -2.79
C LEU A 147 1.04 -9.77 -4.23
N LEU A 148 0.96 -11.08 -4.45
CA LEU A 148 0.70 -11.67 -5.77
C LEU A 148 -0.71 -11.36 -6.29
N SER A 149 -1.67 -11.07 -5.41
CA SER A 149 -3.03 -10.66 -5.81
C SER A 149 -3.09 -9.27 -6.45
N GLU A 150 -2.06 -8.47 -6.31
CA GLU A 150 -1.99 -7.15 -6.95
C GLU A 150 -1.53 -7.24 -8.41
N THR A 151 -1.32 -8.43 -8.95
CA THR A 151 -0.90 -8.61 -10.34
C THR A 151 -1.80 -9.56 -11.13
N THR A 152 -2.07 -9.22 -12.39
CA THR A 152 -2.72 -10.11 -13.36
C THR A 152 -1.70 -10.92 -14.17
N ASP A 153 -0.43 -10.89 -13.76
CA ASP A 153 0.64 -11.61 -14.43
C ASP A 153 0.38 -13.13 -14.39
N ALA A 154 0.62 -13.80 -15.50
CA ALA A 154 0.39 -15.24 -15.65
C ALA A 154 1.26 -16.08 -14.69
N GLU A 155 2.49 -15.63 -14.38
CA GLU A 155 3.36 -16.33 -13.43
C GLU A 155 2.78 -16.28 -12.00
N ALA A 156 2.24 -15.13 -11.59
CA ALA A 156 1.60 -14.99 -10.28
C ALA A 156 0.34 -15.85 -10.20
N GLN A 157 -0.51 -15.85 -11.25
CA GLN A 157 -1.71 -16.70 -11.30
C GLN A 157 -1.34 -18.17 -11.22
N ASN A 158 -0.34 -18.62 -11.99
CA ASN A 158 0.15 -20.00 -11.95
C ASN A 158 0.71 -20.37 -10.57
N ALA A 159 1.44 -19.48 -9.90
CA ALA A 159 1.94 -19.73 -8.55
C ALA A 159 0.79 -19.88 -7.53
N LEU A 160 -0.22 -19.05 -7.64
CA LEU A 160 -1.42 -19.14 -6.77
C LEU A 160 -2.22 -20.43 -7.04
N LEU A 161 -2.36 -20.86 -8.30
CA LEU A 161 -3.01 -22.13 -8.65
C LEU A 161 -2.22 -23.33 -8.09
N LYS A 162 -0.89 -23.37 -8.28
CA LYS A 162 -0.03 -24.39 -7.69
C LYS A 162 -0.13 -24.46 -6.18
N LEU A 163 -0.35 -23.32 -5.52
CA LEU A 163 -0.54 -23.28 -4.07
C LEU A 163 -1.82 -24.00 -3.65
N LEU A 164 -2.87 -23.99 -4.46
CA LEU A 164 -4.11 -24.74 -4.19
C LEU A 164 -3.93 -26.26 -4.32
N GLU A 165 -3.06 -26.69 -5.23
CA GLU A 165 -2.74 -28.10 -5.47
C GLU A 165 -1.72 -28.65 -4.45
N SER A 166 -1.02 -27.77 -3.73
CA SER A 166 0.02 -28.16 -2.79
C SER A 166 -0.56 -28.51 -1.41
N ASN A 167 0.15 -29.37 -0.68
CA ASN A 167 -0.23 -29.76 0.69
C ASN A 167 0.11 -28.63 1.68
N VAL A 168 -0.67 -27.56 1.65
CA VAL A 168 -0.56 -26.41 2.54
C VAL A 168 -1.81 -26.27 3.41
N THR A 169 -1.76 -25.41 4.42
CA THR A 169 -2.90 -25.19 5.32
C THR A 169 -4.11 -24.65 4.57
N ALA A 170 -5.32 -25.07 4.98
CA ALA A 170 -6.59 -24.60 4.40
C ALA A 170 -6.69 -23.06 4.40
N SER A 171 -6.17 -22.41 5.45
CA SER A 171 -6.15 -20.94 5.54
C SER A 171 -5.30 -20.28 4.44
N LEU A 172 -4.18 -20.89 4.03
CA LEU A 172 -3.36 -20.37 2.95
C LEU A 172 -4.01 -20.62 1.57
N GLN A 173 -4.65 -21.80 1.40
CA GLN A 173 -5.44 -22.08 0.21
C GLN A 173 -6.61 -21.11 0.05
N GLN A 174 -7.31 -20.79 1.14
CA GLN A 174 -8.39 -19.79 1.14
C GLN A 174 -7.86 -18.41 0.70
N SER A 175 -6.69 -17.99 1.20
CA SER A 175 -6.07 -16.74 0.77
C SER A 175 -5.74 -16.75 -0.72
N ALA A 176 -5.24 -17.88 -1.27
CA ALA A 176 -4.96 -18.02 -2.70
C ALA A 176 -6.25 -17.95 -3.56
N VAL A 177 -7.36 -18.57 -3.11
CA VAL A 177 -8.66 -18.45 -3.78
C VAL A 177 -9.13 -16.99 -3.80
N GLN A 178 -9.01 -16.27 -2.70
CA GLN A 178 -9.38 -14.85 -2.63
C GLN A 178 -8.51 -14.00 -3.58
N ALA A 179 -7.21 -14.25 -3.62
CA ALA A 179 -6.28 -13.60 -4.53
C ALA A 179 -6.65 -13.81 -6.00
N LEU A 180 -6.96 -15.05 -6.39
CA LEU A 180 -7.37 -15.40 -7.76
C LEU A 180 -8.72 -14.76 -8.14
N ARG A 181 -9.65 -14.63 -7.18
CA ARG A 181 -10.94 -13.95 -7.42
C ARG A 181 -10.77 -12.45 -7.66
N LYS A 182 -9.84 -11.80 -6.96
CA LYS A 182 -9.54 -10.37 -7.15
C LYS A 182 -8.98 -10.09 -8.55
N ASN A 183 -8.27 -11.05 -9.13
CA ASN A 183 -7.58 -10.94 -10.42
C ASN A 183 -8.42 -11.42 -11.62
N ARG A 184 -9.69 -11.75 -11.43
CA ARG A 184 -10.57 -12.06 -12.57
C ARG A 184 -10.93 -10.75 -13.28
N PRO A 185 -10.79 -10.72 -14.61
CA PRO A 185 -11.21 -9.59 -15.44
C PRO A 185 -12.73 -9.35 -15.33
#